data_f30daa4cc399344434a7c0e1ecf8315e
#
_entry.id   f30daa4cc399344434a7c0e1ecf8315e
#
_cell.length_a   1.000
_cell.length_b   1.000
_cell.length_c   1.000
_cell.angle_alpha   90.00
_cell.angle_beta   90.00
_cell.angle_gamma   90.00
#
_symmetry.space_group_name_H-M   'P 1'
#
loop_
_entity.id
_entity.type
_entity.pdbx_description
1 polymer ?
#
loop_
_entity_poly.entity_id
_entity_poly.type
_entity_poly.pdbx_seq_one_letter_code
_entity_poly.pdbx_strand_id
1 'polypeptide(L)'
;IATLVTAAISGTLNAGDFITIAGVNGINRLTRQSLGTLKQFVVTANVLNGATAIPIYPALVAPVGGVPVQYQTVTASPAAGAAISLVNLANEVYTKNIAYQPDAFTMATADMELPEGVWERSRAVFDGISMRSILAYNPQTDQAIDRLDVLFGFLGTRGEWAVAIADRP
;
A
#
# COMPACT_ATOMS: atom_id res chain seq x y z
N ILE A 1 -2.64 -7.89 0.22
CA ILE A 1 -2.22 -8.32 -1.12
C ILE A 1 -3.04 -9.54 -1.46
N ALA A 2 -3.64 -9.56 -2.63
CA ALA A 2 -4.37 -10.69 -3.16
C ALA A 2 -3.73 -11.12 -4.48
N THR A 3 -3.86 -12.40 -4.81
CA THR A 3 -3.38 -12.93 -6.08
C THR A 3 -4.58 -13.14 -7.01
N LEU A 4 -4.56 -12.50 -8.16
CA LEU A 4 -5.50 -12.77 -9.23
C LEU A 4 -4.99 -13.96 -10.05
N VAL A 5 -5.75 -15.03 -10.11
CA VAL A 5 -5.41 -16.19 -10.96
C VAL A 5 -6.00 -15.94 -12.35
N THR A 6 -5.17 -16.07 -13.38
CA THR A 6 -5.53 -15.81 -14.77
C THR A 6 -5.08 -16.97 -15.67
N ALA A 7 -5.50 -16.95 -16.92
CA ALA A 7 -4.76 -17.68 -17.97
C ALA A 7 -3.38 -17.01 -18.15
N ALA A 8 -2.46 -17.69 -18.86
CA ALA A 8 -1.15 -17.12 -19.15
C ALA A 8 -1.30 -15.74 -19.82
N ILE A 9 -0.73 -14.72 -19.19
CA ILE A 9 -0.77 -13.35 -19.73
C ILE A 9 0.20 -13.20 -20.90
N SER A 10 -0.17 -12.34 -21.84
CA SER A 10 0.73 -11.94 -22.92
C SER A 10 1.33 -10.58 -22.58
N GLY A 11 2.65 -10.53 -22.41
CA GLY A 11 3.39 -9.35 -22.01
C GLY A 11 3.87 -9.39 -20.57
N THR A 12 4.48 -8.30 -20.12
CA THR A 12 5.01 -8.14 -18.76
C THR A 12 4.28 -7.02 -18.04
N LEU A 13 4.16 -7.14 -16.73
CA LEU A 13 3.63 -6.08 -15.85
C LEU A 13 4.69 -5.74 -14.81
N ASN A 14 4.84 -4.46 -14.51
CA ASN A 14 5.75 -3.98 -13.50
C ASN A 14 5.01 -3.66 -12.19
N ALA A 15 5.72 -3.76 -11.08
CA ALA A 15 5.21 -3.31 -9.80
C ALA A 15 4.85 -1.82 -9.88
N GLY A 16 3.62 -1.47 -9.49
CA GLY A 16 3.08 -0.12 -9.58
C GLY A 16 2.23 0.16 -10.82
N ASP A 17 2.12 -0.78 -11.76
CA ASP A 17 1.21 -0.66 -12.90
C ASP A 17 -0.25 -0.69 -12.44
N PHE A 18 -1.08 0.15 -13.07
CA PHE A 18 -2.52 0.15 -12.87
C PHE A 18 -3.19 -0.67 -13.96
N ILE A 19 -3.99 -1.64 -13.54
CA ILE A 19 -4.75 -2.51 -14.43
C ILE A 19 -6.25 -2.39 -14.16
N THR A 20 -7.03 -2.59 -15.20
CA THR A 20 -8.49 -2.80 -15.15
C THR A 20 -8.83 -4.14 -15.78
N ILE A 21 -9.94 -4.71 -15.35
CA ILE A 21 -10.43 -6.01 -15.85
C ILE A 21 -11.82 -5.76 -16.46
N ALA A 22 -12.02 -6.23 -17.67
CA ALA A 22 -13.29 -6.05 -18.37
C ALA A 22 -14.46 -6.67 -17.57
N GLY A 23 -15.55 -5.93 -17.43
CA GLY A 23 -16.75 -6.35 -16.71
C GLY A 23 -16.66 -6.29 -15.17
N VAL A 24 -15.52 -5.86 -14.60
CA VAL A 24 -15.32 -5.76 -13.16
C VAL A 24 -15.43 -4.29 -12.74
N ASN A 25 -16.62 -3.87 -12.33
CA ASN A 25 -16.84 -2.50 -11.88
C ASN A 25 -16.63 -2.35 -10.38
N GLY A 26 -16.18 -1.15 -9.98
CA GLY A 26 -16.13 -0.77 -8.58
C GLY A 26 -17.53 -0.63 -7.99
N ILE A 27 -17.65 -0.79 -6.69
CA ILE A 27 -18.90 -0.58 -5.95
C ILE A 27 -18.74 0.47 -4.86
N ASN A 28 -19.84 1.11 -4.53
CA ASN A 28 -19.95 1.87 -3.29
C ASN A 28 -20.05 0.87 -2.12
N ARG A 29 -19.14 0.92 -1.17
CA ARG A 29 -19.07 -0.04 -0.05
C ARG A 29 -20.28 0.00 0.89
N LEU A 30 -20.96 1.14 0.97
CA LEU A 30 -22.13 1.32 1.82
C LEU A 30 -23.41 0.79 1.13
N THR A 31 -23.66 1.26 -0.10
CA THR A 31 -24.91 0.92 -0.82
C THR A 31 -24.81 -0.37 -1.63
N ARG A 32 -23.59 -0.89 -1.85
CA ARG A 32 -23.28 -2.06 -2.70
C ARG A 32 -23.65 -1.87 -4.17
N GLN A 33 -23.97 -0.65 -4.57
CA GLN A 33 -24.29 -0.32 -5.94
C GLN A 33 -23.03 -0.12 -6.79
N SER A 34 -23.12 -0.46 -8.07
CA SER A 34 -22.05 -0.22 -9.04
C SER A 34 -21.79 1.27 -9.20
N LEU A 35 -20.51 1.63 -9.26
CA LEU A 35 -20.07 2.98 -9.60
C LEU A 35 -20.10 3.28 -11.11
N GLY A 36 -20.41 2.27 -11.95
CA GLY A 36 -20.42 2.40 -13.40
C GLY A 36 -19.02 2.46 -14.04
N THR A 37 -17.97 2.50 -13.26
CA THR A 37 -16.57 2.54 -13.72
C THR A 37 -15.85 1.26 -13.40
N LEU A 38 -14.92 0.84 -14.28
CA LEU A 38 -14.06 -0.33 -14.03
C LEU A 38 -13.21 -0.11 -12.79
N LYS A 39 -13.13 -1.13 -11.95
CA LYS A 39 -12.26 -1.09 -10.77
C LYS A 39 -10.80 -1.14 -11.20
N GLN A 40 -10.01 -0.19 -10.71
CA GLN A 40 -8.57 -0.17 -10.88
C GLN A 40 -7.88 -0.98 -9.79
N PHE A 41 -6.88 -1.73 -10.19
CA PHE A 41 -6.01 -2.50 -9.31
C PHE A 41 -4.56 -2.10 -9.58
N VAL A 42 -3.73 -2.14 -8.55
CA VAL A 42 -2.29 -1.92 -8.66
C VAL A 42 -1.60 -3.27 -8.62
N VAL A 43 -0.69 -3.50 -9.53
CA VAL A 43 0.21 -4.67 -9.52
C VAL A 43 1.28 -4.44 -8.46
N THR A 44 1.44 -5.38 -7.52
CA THR A 44 2.33 -5.19 -6.35
C THR A 44 3.72 -5.81 -6.54
N ALA A 45 3.92 -6.65 -7.55
CA ALA A 45 5.22 -7.22 -7.89
C ALA A 45 5.31 -7.43 -9.40
N ASN A 46 6.54 -7.48 -9.93
CA ASN A 46 6.78 -7.72 -11.36
C ASN A 46 6.24 -9.08 -11.80
N VAL A 47 5.56 -9.10 -12.93
CA VAL A 47 4.94 -10.28 -13.52
C VAL A 47 5.51 -10.50 -14.92
N LEU A 48 6.03 -11.68 -15.17
CA LEU A 48 6.63 -12.04 -16.43
C LEU A 48 5.60 -12.54 -17.44
N ASN A 49 5.95 -12.49 -18.72
CA ASN A 49 5.16 -13.09 -19.80
C ASN A 49 4.88 -14.57 -19.54
N GLY A 50 3.67 -15.00 -19.75
CA GLY A 50 3.22 -16.37 -19.50
C GLY A 50 2.82 -16.68 -18.07
N ALA A 51 2.92 -15.73 -17.13
CA ALA A 51 2.49 -15.93 -15.76
C ALA A 51 0.97 -16.14 -15.66
N THR A 52 0.55 -16.97 -14.72
CA THR A 52 -0.86 -17.28 -14.45
C THR A 52 -1.35 -16.66 -13.14
N ALA A 53 -0.52 -15.89 -12.46
CA ALA A 53 -0.83 -15.26 -11.20
C ALA A 53 -0.32 -13.82 -11.17
N ILE A 54 -1.20 -12.87 -10.87
CA ILE A 54 -0.88 -11.44 -10.79
C ILE A 54 -1.16 -10.99 -9.34
N PRO A 55 -0.14 -10.57 -8.59
CA PRO A 55 -0.34 -9.99 -7.26
C PRO A 55 -0.92 -8.58 -7.39
N ILE A 56 -2.11 -8.36 -6.83
CA ILE A 56 -2.85 -7.10 -6.94
C ILE A 56 -3.25 -6.52 -5.60
N TYR A 57 -3.46 -5.21 -5.60
CA TYR A 57 -4.08 -4.46 -4.52
C TYR A 57 -5.05 -3.41 -5.10
N PRO A 58 -6.24 -3.17 -4.49
CA PRO A 58 -6.84 -3.93 -3.38
C PRO A 58 -7.27 -5.33 -3.81
N ALA A 59 -7.62 -6.15 -2.81
CA ALA A 59 -8.15 -7.49 -3.09
C ALA A 59 -9.43 -7.43 -3.91
N LEU A 60 -9.57 -8.33 -4.89
CA LEU A 60 -10.80 -8.51 -5.64
C LEU A 60 -11.75 -9.37 -4.79
N VAL A 61 -12.78 -8.76 -4.24
CA VAL A 61 -13.82 -9.43 -3.46
C VAL A 61 -15.15 -9.25 -4.15
N ALA A 62 -15.62 -10.30 -4.80
CA ALA A 62 -16.90 -10.34 -5.51
C ALA A 62 -18.01 -10.91 -4.61
N PRO A 63 -19.30 -10.69 -4.95
CA PRO A 63 -20.41 -11.35 -4.28
C PRO A 63 -20.34 -12.88 -4.48
N VAL A 64 -20.79 -13.65 -3.50
CA VAL A 64 -20.84 -15.12 -3.57
C VAL A 64 -22.27 -15.55 -3.88
N GLY A 65 -22.46 -16.26 -4.99
CA GLY A 65 -23.79 -16.69 -5.41
C GLY A 65 -24.78 -15.54 -5.65
N GLY A 66 -24.30 -14.35 -6.03
CA GLY A 66 -25.13 -13.16 -6.18
C GLY A 66 -25.48 -12.44 -4.87
N VAL A 67 -25.03 -12.96 -3.73
CA VAL A 67 -25.26 -12.34 -2.42
C VAL A 67 -24.09 -11.43 -2.05
N PRO A 68 -24.35 -10.16 -1.68
CA PRO A 68 -23.30 -9.24 -1.24
C PRO A 68 -22.56 -9.75 -0.01
N VAL A 69 -21.22 -9.61 -0.01
CA VAL A 69 -20.37 -9.97 1.12
C VAL A 69 -19.85 -8.71 1.84
N GLN A 70 -19.43 -8.88 3.10
CA GLN A 70 -19.08 -7.75 3.98
C GLN A 70 -17.99 -6.83 3.38
N TYR A 71 -16.94 -7.40 2.80
CA TYR A 71 -15.79 -6.65 2.26
C TYR A 71 -15.79 -6.59 0.73
N GLN A 72 -16.95 -6.69 0.12
CA GLN A 72 -17.08 -6.63 -1.34
C GLN A 72 -16.44 -5.35 -1.91
N THR A 73 -15.66 -5.51 -2.98
CA THR A 73 -14.96 -4.41 -3.65
C THR A 73 -15.39 -4.23 -5.10
N VAL A 74 -16.00 -5.25 -5.69
CA VAL A 74 -16.37 -5.28 -7.12
C VAL A 74 -17.77 -5.84 -7.33
N THR A 75 -18.38 -5.55 -8.47
CA THR A 75 -19.72 -6.01 -8.80
C THR A 75 -19.83 -7.51 -9.07
N ALA A 76 -18.80 -8.09 -9.69
CA ALA A 76 -18.76 -9.50 -10.07
C ALA A 76 -17.32 -10.01 -10.15
N SER A 77 -17.16 -11.32 -10.10
CA SER A 77 -15.89 -11.97 -10.45
C SER A 77 -15.61 -11.80 -11.95
N PRO A 78 -14.34 -11.68 -12.35
CA PRO A 78 -13.98 -11.67 -13.77
C PRO A 78 -14.53 -12.90 -14.50
N ALA A 79 -15.05 -12.70 -15.70
CA ALA A 79 -15.41 -13.80 -16.58
C ALA A 79 -14.15 -14.52 -17.08
N ALA A 80 -14.28 -15.80 -17.43
CA ALA A 80 -13.19 -16.52 -18.09
C ALA A 80 -12.81 -15.80 -19.40
N GLY A 81 -11.52 -15.51 -19.59
CA GLY A 81 -11.04 -14.76 -20.75
C GLY A 81 -11.28 -13.24 -20.70
N ALA A 82 -11.70 -12.69 -19.59
CA ALA A 82 -11.85 -11.24 -19.44
C ALA A 82 -10.54 -10.52 -19.73
N ALA A 83 -10.60 -9.51 -20.60
CA ALA A 83 -9.42 -8.74 -20.99
C ALA A 83 -8.89 -7.92 -19.80
N ILE A 84 -7.58 -7.95 -19.61
CA ILE A 84 -6.85 -7.11 -18.67
C ILE A 84 -6.22 -5.97 -19.47
N SER A 85 -6.54 -4.73 -19.13
CA SER A 85 -6.04 -3.54 -19.79
C SER A 85 -5.18 -2.73 -18.82
N LEU A 86 -4.02 -2.28 -19.28
CA LEU A 86 -3.20 -1.28 -18.60
C LEU A 86 -3.87 0.09 -18.69
N VAL A 87 -3.89 0.81 -17.59
CA VAL A 87 -4.33 2.20 -17.56
C VAL A 87 -3.20 3.14 -17.96
N ASN A 88 -1.97 2.78 -17.60
CA ASN A 88 -0.77 3.51 -18.00
C ASN A 88 -0.39 3.18 -19.44
N LEU A 89 0.24 4.14 -20.12
CA LEU A 89 0.87 3.89 -21.41
C LEU A 89 2.22 3.19 -21.23
N ALA A 90 2.59 2.37 -22.20
CA ALA A 90 3.86 1.64 -22.17
C ALA A 90 5.04 2.61 -22.31
N ASN A 91 6.09 2.37 -21.51
CA ASN A 91 7.35 3.14 -21.52
C ASN A 91 7.22 4.64 -21.15
N GLU A 92 6.16 5.03 -20.48
CA GLU A 92 6.03 6.39 -19.93
C GLU A 92 6.30 6.41 -18.42
N VAL A 93 6.91 7.49 -17.96
CA VAL A 93 7.15 7.76 -16.53
C VAL A 93 6.10 8.75 -16.08
N TYR A 94 5.33 8.37 -15.06
CA TYR A 94 4.29 9.21 -14.46
C TYR A 94 4.75 9.75 -13.12
N THR A 95 4.58 11.05 -12.92
CA THR A 95 4.68 11.64 -11.58
C THR A 95 3.42 11.31 -10.80
N LYS A 96 3.57 10.63 -9.65
CA LYS A 96 2.46 10.26 -8.79
C LYS A 96 2.38 11.19 -7.60
N ASN A 97 1.24 11.85 -7.47
CA ASN A 97 0.87 12.65 -6.31
C ASN A 97 -0.22 11.91 -5.53
N ILE A 98 -0.34 12.21 -4.24
CA ILE A 98 -1.37 11.62 -3.38
C ILE A 98 -2.21 12.75 -2.80
N ALA A 99 -3.53 12.66 -3.02
CA ALA A 99 -4.51 13.44 -2.28
C ALA A 99 -5.13 12.55 -1.20
N TYR A 100 -5.07 12.98 0.06
CA TYR A 100 -5.57 12.18 1.17
C TYR A 100 -6.16 13.04 2.29
N GLN A 101 -7.06 12.46 3.06
CA GLN A 101 -7.52 13.02 4.32
C GLN A 101 -6.55 12.61 5.43
N PRO A 102 -6.27 13.45 6.44
CA PRO A 102 -5.28 13.14 7.49
C PRO A 102 -5.42 11.77 8.14
N ASP A 103 -6.65 11.30 8.36
CA ASP A 103 -6.92 9.99 8.99
C ASP A 103 -6.74 8.78 8.04
N ALA A 104 -6.37 9.00 6.77
CA ALA A 104 -6.08 7.92 5.84
C ALA A 104 -4.81 7.14 6.22
N PHE A 105 -3.85 7.85 6.80
CA PHE A 105 -2.59 7.28 7.27
C PHE A 105 -2.39 7.61 8.75
N THR A 106 -1.89 6.65 9.49
CA THR A 106 -1.58 6.82 10.90
C THR A 106 -0.11 6.49 11.12
N MET A 107 0.58 7.37 11.82
CA MET A 107 1.90 7.13 12.36
C MET A 107 1.79 7.11 13.88
N ALA A 108 2.43 6.14 14.50
CA ALA A 108 2.54 6.04 15.95
C ALA A 108 4.00 5.83 16.34
N THR A 109 4.39 6.40 17.45
CA THR A 109 5.70 6.15 18.06
C THR A 109 5.52 5.46 19.40
N ALA A 110 6.50 4.70 19.82
CA ALA A 110 6.53 4.04 21.11
C ALA A 110 7.75 4.48 21.90
N ASP A 111 7.57 4.54 23.21
CA ASP A 111 8.65 4.84 24.15
C ASP A 111 9.66 3.69 24.17
N MET A 112 10.92 4.00 23.93
CA MET A 112 12.00 3.05 24.07
C MET A 112 12.56 3.07 25.49
N GLU A 113 12.96 1.91 25.97
CA GLU A 113 13.63 1.76 27.26
C GLU A 113 14.98 2.51 27.27
N LEU A 114 15.27 3.15 28.41
CA LEU A 114 16.54 3.86 28.61
C LEU A 114 17.58 2.86 29.17
N PRO A 115 18.63 2.50 28.43
CA PRO A 115 19.61 1.54 28.87
C PRO A 115 20.40 2.05 30.07
N GLU A 116 20.75 1.15 30.97
CA GLU A 116 21.66 1.43 32.07
C GLU A 116 23.12 1.32 31.63
N GLY A 117 24.03 2.01 32.35
CA GLY A 117 25.47 1.95 32.06
C GLY A 117 25.97 2.86 30.92
N VAL A 118 25.15 3.79 30.48
CA VAL A 118 25.58 4.85 29.53
C VAL A 118 25.85 6.16 30.29
N TRP A 119 26.66 7.06 29.70
CA TRP A 119 27.00 8.33 30.33
C TRP A 119 25.80 9.22 30.57
N GLU A 120 25.03 9.45 29.51
CA GLU A 120 23.78 10.21 29.57
C GLU A 120 22.71 9.50 28.77
N ARG A 121 21.48 9.61 29.26
CA ARG A 121 20.29 9.09 28.63
C ARG A 121 19.12 10.00 28.85
N SER A 122 18.38 10.31 27.81
CA SER A 122 17.19 11.13 27.92
C SER A 122 16.13 10.65 26.95
N ARG A 123 14.89 10.95 27.27
CA ARG A 123 13.75 10.73 26.40
C ARG A 123 12.84 11.95 26.47
N ALA A 124 12.42 12.41 25.32
CA ALA A 124 11.47 13.49 25.18
C ALA A 124 10.34 13.08 24.23
N VAL A 125 9.15 13.55 24.52
CA VAL A 125 7.98 13.38 23.68
C VAL A 125 7.52 14.77 23.27
N PHE A 126 7.44 15.01 21.95
CA PHE A 126 6.95 16.26 21.39
C PHE A 126 6.00 15.93 20.24
N ASP A 127 4.82 16.50 20.26
CA ASP A 127 3.77 16.33 19.22
C ASP A 127 3.49 14.84 18.88
N GLY A 128 3.44 13.98 19.91
CA GLY A 128 3.21 12.54 19.75
C GLY A 128 4.41 11.74 19.26
N ILE A 129 5.57 12.38 19.03
CA ILE A 129 6.81 11.70 18.62
C ILE A 129 7.70 11.51 19.85
N SER A 130 7.95 10.24 20.20
CA SER A 130 8.88 9.87 21.26
C SER A 130 10.28 9.66 20.69
N MET A 131 11.25 10.36 21.24
CA MET A 131 12.64 10.31 20.83
C MET A 131 13.55 10.03 22.04
N ARG A 132 14.51 9.15 21.86
CA ARG A 132 15.51 8.80 22.87
C ARG A 132 16.89 9.25 22.42
N SER A 133 17.64 9.91 23.30
CA SER A 133 19.07 10.22 23.14
C SER A 133 19.89 9.40 24.11
N ILE A 134 20.99 8.85 23.64
CA ILE A 134 21.96 8.08 24.42
C ILE A 134 23.34 8.58 24.09
N LEU A 135 24.08 9.01 25.12
CA LEU A 135 25.51 9.33 25.02
C LEU A 135 26.30 8.19 25.68
N ALA A 136 27.13 7.53 24.93
CA ALA A 136 27.98 6.43 25.41
C ALA A 136 29.43 6.61 24.96
N TYR A 137 30.36 6.12 25.78
CA TYR A 137 31.79 6.09 25.43
C TYR A 137 32.17 4.68 24.96
N ASN A 138 32.88 4.63 23.83
CA ASN A 138 33.45 3.38 23.33
C ASN A 138 34.95 3.34 23.66
N PRO A 139 35.38 2.51 24.64
CA PRO A 139 36.78 2.43 25.06
C PRO A 139 37.69 1.78 24.03
N GLN A 140 37.17 1.05 23.05
CA GLN A 140 37.96 0.41 22.00
C GLN A 140 38.43 1.40 20.92
N THR A 141 37.63 2.44 20.67
CA THR A 141 37.90 3.42 19.62
C THR A 141 38.23 4.80 20.19
N ASP A 142 38.16 4.98 21.50
CA ASP A 142 38.36 6.25 22.23
C ASP A 142 37.39 7.36 21.68
N GLN A 143 36.13 7.00 21.49
CA GLN A 143 35.10 7.89 20.91
C GLN A 143 33.88 7.98 21.79
N ALA A 144 33.35 9.22 21.92
CA ALA A 144 32.00 9.44 22.43
C ALA A 144 31.00 9.26 21.28
N ILE A 145 29.98 8.46 21.51
CA ILE A 145 28.92 8.19 20.53
C ILE A 145 27.63 8.80 21.07
N ASP A 146 27.10 9.78 20.33
CA ASP A 146 25.75 10.27 20.55
C ASP A 146 24.80 9.63 19.54
N ARG A 147 23.72 9.04 20.06
CA ARG A 147 22.75 8.31 19.28
C ARG A 147 21.34 8.77 19.56
N LEU A 148 20.63 9.17 18.50
CA LEU A 148 19.22 9.49 18.53
C LEU A 148 18.40 8.33 17.95
N ASP A 149 17.45 7.84 18.71
CA ASP A 149 16.58 6.73 18.31
C ASP A 149 15.11 7.16 18.34
N VAL A 150 14.36 6.75 17.33
CA VAL A 150 12.90 6.86 17.25
C VAL A 150 12.35 5.49 16.87
N LEU A 151 11.45 4.94 17.69
CA LEU A 151 10.70 3.76 17.35
C LEU A 151 9.34 4.18 16.82
N PHE A 152 9.11 3.94 15.55
CA PHE A 152 7.88 4.34 14.88
C PHE A 152 7.29 3.22 14.04
N GLY A 153 5.99 3.28 13.83
CA GLY A 153 5.25 2.47 12.86
C GLY A 153 4.28 3.35 12.10
N PHE A 154 4.01 2.99 10.88
CA PHE A 154 3.00 3.65 10.06
C PHE A 154 2.09 2.62 9.40
N LEU A 155 0.83 3.01 9.23
CA LEU A 155 -0.19 2.17 8.62
C LEU A 155 -1.17 3.02 7.81
N GLY A 156 -1.55 2.54 6.63
CA GLY A 156 -2.72 3.04 5.91
C GLY A 156 -3.99 2.47 6.55
N THR A 157 -4.65 3.27 7.39
CA THR A 157 -5.84 2.85 8.13
C THR A 157 -7.08 2.80 7.27
N ARG A 158 -7.22 3.76 6.37
CA ARG A 158 -8.38 3.91 5.48
C ARG A 158 -7.94 4.25 4.06
N GLY A 159 -7.58 3.22 3.29
CA GLY A 159 -7.13 3.39 1.90
C GLY A 159 -8.17 4.05 0.98
N GLU A 160 -9.46 4.01 1.32
CA GLU A 160 -10.53 4.69 0.59
C GLU A 160 -10.52 6.22 0.74
N TRP A 161 -9.77 6.76 1.70
CA TRP A 161 -9.62 8.20 1.95
C TRP A 161 -8.37 8.79 1.31
N ALA A 162 -7.69 7.99 0.50
CA ALA A 162 -6.52 8.41 -0.26
C ALA A 162 -6.71 8.05 -1.75
N VAL A 163 -6.31 8.97 -2.61
CA VAL A 163 -6.36 8.81 -4.07
C VAL A 163 -4.99 9.15 -4.64
N ALA A 164 -4.45 8.26 -5.45
CA ALA A 164 -3.27 8.56 -6.24
C ALA A 164 -3.68 9.32 -7.51
N ILE A 165 -3.03 10.44 -7.75
CA ILE A 165 -3.21 11.27 -8.95
C ILE A 165 -1.92 11.09 -9.76
N ALA A 166 -2.04 10.53 -10.95
CA ALA A 166 -0.94 10.44 -11.89
C ALA A 166 -1.06 11.60 -12.88
N ASP A 167 0.01 12.38 -13.00
CA ASP A 167 0.12 13.42 -14.02
C ASP A 167 0.92 12.87 -15.19
N ARG A 168 0.43 13.16 -16.39
CA ARG A 168 1.10 12.80 -17.63
C ARG A 168 1.99 13.97 -18.03
N PRO A 169 3.29 13.73 -18.34
CA PRO A 169 4.17 14.76 -18.84
C PRO A 169 3.73 15.31 -20.20
#